data_67f852f4d945cc4e4d2fc290e57b3661
#
_entry.id   67f852f4d945cc4e4d2fc290e57b3661
#
_cell.length_a   1.000
_cell.length_b   1.000
_cell.length_c   1.000
_cell.angle_alpha   90.00
_cell.angle_beta   90.00
_cell.angle_gamma   90.00
#
_symmetry.space_group_name_H-M   'P 1'
#
loop_
_entity.id
_entity.type
_entity.pdbx_description
1 polymer ?
#
loop_
_entity_poly.entity_id
_entity_poly.type
_entity_poly.pdbx_seq_one_letter_code
_entity_poly.pdbx_strand_id
1 'polypeptide(L)'
;MARVFITGSSDGLGLMAARLLIEQGHEAVVHGRNAGRSRDAVTAAAGTRGAVTGDLSTIAGARTVANQVNKLGRFEAVIHNAGIGYRAPRRMEAEPGVPGIFAVNVLAAYILTVLIDRPGRLVYVSSGTHHGVRPRMDDLLWAKRAWSGFSAYAESKLYDVLLAFAVARRWKDVRSNALEPGWVPTKMGGPSAPDDLHQGCVTQAWLATSEDELARSTGGYFYHQRPRAPNRIASDVNIQEELLAECGRISGIPLTN
;
A
#
# COMPACT_ATOMS: atom_id res chain seq x y z
N MET A 1 18.06 -12.28 7.60
CA MET A 1 18.12 -11.27 6.54
C MET A 1 16.91 -11.50 5.64
N ALA A 2 16.06 -10.49 5.44
CA ALA A 2 14.85 -10.57 4.60
C ALA A 2 15.03 -9.69 3.36
N ARG A 3 14.41 -10.08 2.23
CA ARG A 3 14.30 -9.26 1.03
C ARG A 3 12.92 -8.63 0.97
N VAL A 4 12.86 -7.30 0.91
CA VAL A 4 11.61 -6.52 0.98
C VAL A 4 11.45 -5.66 -0.26
N PHE A 5 10.29 -5.74 -0.90
CA PHE A 5 9.89 -4.83 -1.98
C PHE A 5 8.97 -3.74 -1.43
N ILE A 6 9.23 -2.47 -1.81
CA ILE A 6 8.48 -1.33 -1.28
C ILE A 6 7.96 -0.48 -2.44
N THR A 7 6.65 -0.37 -2.59
CA THR A 7 6.06 0.50 -3.61
C THR A 7 6.13 1.98 -3.21
N GLY A 8 6.30 2.88 -4.19
CA GLY A 8 6.35 4.32 -3.95
C GLY A 8 7.50 4.76 -3.05
N SER A 9 8.65 4.11 -3.17
CA SER A 9 9.82 4.33 -2.31
C SER A 9 10.89 5.25 -2.89
N SER A 10 10.54 6.05 -3.90
CA SER A 10 11.43 7.09 -4.42
C SER A 10 11.43 8.38 -3.59
N ASP A 11 10.57 8.45 -2.56
CA ASP A 11 10.38 9.65 -1.72
C ASP A 11 9.64 9.27 -0.42
N GLY A 12 9.60 10.21 0.54
CA GLY A 12 8.78 10.14 1.75
C GLY A 12 8.97 8.87 2.57
N LEU A 13 7.87 8.37 3.14
CA LEU A 13 7.90 7.24 4.08
C LEU A 13 8.41 5.94 3.47
N GLY A 14 8.11 5.68 2.18
CA GLY A 14 8.60 4.48 1.51
C GLY A 14 10.12 4.47 1.34
N LEU A 15 10.73 5.63 1.03
CA LEU A 15 12.19 5.78 0.99
C LEU A 15 12.80 5.63 2.38
N MET A 16 12.19 6.20 3.40
CA MET A 16 12.64 6.08 4.78
C MET A 16 12.56 4.63 5.27
N ALA A 17 11.49 3.91 4.95
CA ALA A 17 11.36 2.50 5.29
C ALA A 17 12.44 1.65 4.58
N ALA A 18 12.75 1.96 3.30
CA ALA A 18 13.82 1.27 2.58
C ALA A 18 15.19 1.49 3.24
N ARG A 19 15.51 2.72 3.61
CA ARG A 19 16.77 3.05 4.33
C ARG A 19 16.85 2.33 5.67
N LEU A 20 15.79 2.37 6.46
CA LEU A 20 15.74 1.70 7.76
C LEU A 20 15.95 0.19 7.63
N LEU A 21 15.32 -0.45 6.63
CA LEU A 21 15.54 -1.88 6.37
C LEU A 21 16.98 -2.19 6.00
N ILE A 22 17.61 -1.36 5.17
CA ILE A 22 19.02 -1.51 4.79
C ILE A 22 19.94 -1.35 6.01
N GLU A 23 19.71 -0.34 6.85
CA GLU A 23 20.44 -0.10 8.10
C GLU A 23 20.31 -1.28 9.08
N GLN A 24 19.18 -1.97 9.06
CA GLN A 24 18.91 -3.18 9.85
C GLN A 24 19.50 -4.47 9.21
N GLY A 25 20.22 -4.37 8.09
CA GLY A 25 20.86 -5.50 7.43
C GLY A 25 19.93 -6.33 6.54
N HIS A 26 18.77 -5.78 6.15
CA HIS A 26 17.86 -6.40 5.19
C HIS A 26 18.12 -5.92 3.75
N GLU A 27 17.63 -6.67 2.77
CA GLU A 27 17.68 -6.29 1.37
C GLU A 27 16.41 -5.54 0.97
N ALA A 28 16.54 -4.30 0.51
CA ALA A 28 15.42 -3.52 0.00
C ALA A 28 15.51 -3.39 -1.53
N VAL A 29 14.36 -3.56 -2.20
CA VAL A 29 14.15 -3.19 -3.61
C VAL A 29 13.15 -2.05 -3.64
N VAL A 30 13.54 -0.94 -4.26
CA VAL A 30 12.74 0.29 -4.30
C VAL A 30 11.93 0.40 -5.60
N HIS A 31 10.96 1.31 -5.63
CA HIS A 31 10.08 1.52 -6.78
C HIS A 31 9.95 2.99 -7.13
N GLY A 32 10.10 3.31 -8.41
CA GLY A 32 9.81 4.62 -8.99
C GLY A 32 8.81 4.53 -10.15
N ARG A 33 7.93 5.52 -10.29
CA ARG A 33 6.92 5.53 -11.37
C ARG A 33 7.50 5.67 -12.78
N ASN A 34 8.76 6.13 -12.90
CA ASN A 34 9.50 6.24 -14.14
C ASN A 34 11.01 6.09 -13.89
N ALA A 35 11.79 5.96 -14.94
CA ALA A 35 13.23 5.71 -14.85
C ALA A 35 14.00 6.79 -14.07
N GLY A 36 13.60 8.07 -14.17
CA GLY A 36 14.20 9.15 -13.38
C GLY A 36 13.98 8.92 -11.88
N ARG A 37 12.72 8.71 -11.47
CA ARG A 37 12.37 8.45 -10.06
C ARG A 37 12.99 7.17 -9.52
N SER A 38 13.19 6.15 -10.36
CA SER A 38 13.88 4.93 -9.95
C SER A 38 15.37 5.17 -9.71
N ARG A 39 16.04 5.95 -10.56
CA ARG A 39 17.45 6.35 -10.32
C ARG A 39 17.58 7.20 -9.06
N ASP A 40 16.69 8.19 -8.85
CA ASP A 40 16.66 8.99 -7.63
C ASP A 40 16.52 8.10 -6.38
N ALA A 41 15.63 7.11 -6.43
CA ALA A 41 15.41 6.17 -5.34
C ALA A 41 16.66 5.35 -5.01
N VAL A 42 17.35 4.82 -6.02
CA VAL A 42 18.59 4.05 -5.84
C VAL A 42 19.68 4.92 -5.21
N THR A 43 19.84 6.14 -5.71
CA THR A 43 20.81 7.10 -5.14
C THR A 43 20.48 7.44 -3.69
N ALA A 44 19.20 7.70 -3.41
CA ALA A 44 18.75 8.10 -2.09
C ALA A 44 18.72 6.97 -1.07
N ALA A 45 18.52 5.72 -1.50
CA ALA A 45 18.58 4.50 -0.67
C ALA A 45 19.88 3.74 -0.94
N ALA A 46 21.02 4.33 -0.57
CA ALA A 46 22.33 3.69 -0.73
C ALA A 46 22.34 2.32 -0.06
N GLY A 47 22.84 1.32 -0.78
CA GLY A 47 22.80 -0.10 -0.33
C GLY A 47 21.56 -0.88 -0.77
N THR A 48 20.61 -0.24 -1.48
CA THR A 48 19.48 -0.98 -2.09
C THR A 48 19.96 -2.01 -3.12
N ARG A 49 19.23 -3.11 -3.24
CA ARG A 49 19.50 -4.16 -4.26
C ARG A 49 19.07 -3.76 -5.67
N GLY A 50 18.44 -2.61 -5.83
CA GLY A 50 18.00 -2.08 -7.10
C GLY A 50 16.60 -1.45 -7.05
N ALA A 51 16.10 -1.08 -8.21
CA ALA A 51 14.77 -0.51 -8.36
C ALA A 51 13.97 -1.18 -9.47
N VAL A 52 12.66 -1.23 -9.30
CA VAL A 52 11.71 -1.52 -10.37
C VAL A 52 10.99 -0.24 -10.82
N THR A 53 10.59 -0.20 -12.07
CA THR A 53 10.00 0.98 -12.68
C THR A 53 8.64 0.68 -13.29
N GLY A 54 7.61 1.47 -12.95
CA GLY A 54 6.30 1.40 -13.59
C GLY A 54 5.32 2.37 -12.98
N ASP A 55 4.39 2.88 -13.77
CA ASP A 55 3.37 3.79 -13.28
C ASP A 55 2.19 3.01 -12.68
N LEU A 56 2.10 3.03 -11.35
CA LEU A 56 1.03 2.35 -10.59
C LEU A 56 -0.34 3.02 -10.76
N SER A 57 -0.45 4.11 -11.48
CA SER A 57 -1.76 4.66 -11.82
C SER A 57 -2.46 3.87 -12.94
N THR A 58 -1.74 2.97 -13.63
CA THR A 58 -2.29 2.15 -14.72
C THR A 58 -2.19 0.66 -14.43
N ILE A 59 -3.16 -0.11 -14.94
CA ILE A 59 -3.17 -1.58 -14.84
C ILE A 59 -1.93 -2.17 -15.53
N ALA A 60 -1.57 -1.65 -16.70
CA ALA A 60 -0.40 -2.08 -17.45
C ALA A 60 0.90 -1.82 -16.68
N GLY A 61 1.01 -0.64 -16.03
CA GLY A 61 2.15 -0.28 -15.20
C GLY A 61 2.28 -1.18 -13.96
N ALA A 62 1.17 -1.46 -13.27
CA ALA A 62 1.16 -2.38 -12.12
C ALA A 62 1.57 -3.81 -12.54
N ARG A 63 1.08 -4.32 -13.68
CA ARG A 63 1.53 -5.61 -14.26
C ARG A 63 3.04 -5.60 -14.58
N THR A 64 3.54 -4.50 -15.14
CA THR A 64 4.96 -4.32 -15.46
C THR A 64 5.83 -4.37 -14.20
N VAL A 65 5.38 -3.73 -13.12
CA VAL A 65 6.05 -3.76 -11.81
C VAL A 65 6.06 -5.18 -11.26
N ALA A 66 4.92 -5.88 -11.22
CA ALA A 66 4.84 -7.26 -10.73
C ALA A 66 5.79 -8.19 -11.50
N ASN A 67 5.82 -8.08 -12.83
CA ASN A 67 6.70 -8.88 -13.67
C ASN A 67 8.20 -8.62 -13.39
N GLN A 68 8.58 -7.36 -13.12
CA GLN A 68 9.96 -7.03 -12.74
C GLN A 68 10.31 -7.58 -11.36
N VAL A 69 9.39 -7.48 -10.39
CA VAL A 69 9.57 -8.00 -9.03
C VAL A 69 9.77 -9.51 -9.08
N ASN A 70 8.93 -10.26 -9.81
CA ASN A 70 9.02 -11.72 -9.91
C ASN A 70 10.34 -12.17 -10.59
N LYS A 71 10.86 -11.40 -11.57
CA LYS A 71 12.19 -11.68 -12.17
C LYS A 71 13.35 -11.54 -11.20
N LEU A 72 13.19 -10.79 -10.11
CA LEU A 72 14.19 -10.68 -9.05
C LEU A 72 14.13 -11.86 -8.06
N GLY A 73 13.15 -12.75 -8.20
CA GLY A 73 12.91 -13.88 -7.31
C GLY A 73 11.95 -13.54 -6.17
N ARG A 74 11.76 -14.51 -5.27
CA ARG A 74 10.79 -14.38 -4.17
C ARG A 74 11.22 -13.36 -3.13
N PHE A 75 10.26 -12.62 -2.61
CA PHE A 75 10.41 -11.67 -1.52
C PHE A 75 9.81 -12.25 -0.22
N GLU A 76 10.43 -11.97 0.92
CA GLU A 76 9.88 -12.27 2.24
C GLU A 76 8.73 -11.32 2.59
N ALA A 77 8.80 -10.05 2.13
CA ALA A 77 7.74 -9.08 2.36
C ALA A 77 7.55 -8.12 1.19
N VAL A 78 6.29 -7.68 1.00
CA VAL A 78 5.93 -6.58 0.12
C VAL A 78 5.22 -5.50 0.93
N ILE A 79 5.69 -4.25 0.82
CA ILE A 79 5.07 -3.09 1.45
C ILE A 79 4.34 -2.28 0.38
N HIS A 80 3.01 -2.27 0.43
CA HIS A 80 2.14 -1.43 -0.38
C HIS A 80 2.08 -0.03 0.25
N ASN A 81 3.14 0.77 0.00
CA ASN A 81 3.26 2.13 0.51
C ASN A 81 2.86 3.20 -0.51
N ALA A 82 2.85 2.87 -1.81
CA ALA A 82 2.49 3.83 -2.85
C ALA A 82 1.09 4.40 -2.60
N GLY A 83 0.99 5.74 -2.67
CA GLY A 83 -0.28 6.42 -2.52
C GLY A 83 -0.20 7.86 -2.96
N ILE A 84 -1.31 8.39 -3.44
CA ILE A 84 -1.51 9.80 -3.71
C ILE A 84 -2.50 10.39 -2.71
N GLY A 85 -2.29 11.65 -2.34
CA GLY A 85 -3.02 12.27 -1.24
C GLY A 85 -4.33 12.92 -1.68
N TYR A 86 -4.98 13.51 -0.70
CA TYR A 86 -6.33 14.09 -0.76
C TYR A 86 -6.44 15.45 -1.47
N ARG A 87 -5.32 16.07 -1.83
CA ARG A 87 -5.30 17.38 -2.51
C ARG A 87 -5.60 17.23 -4.01
N ALA A 88 -6.71 16.58 -4.34
CA ALA A 88 -7.18 16.36 -5.70
C ALA A 88 -8.50 17.13 -5.90
N PRO A 89 -8.48 18.39 -6.39
CA PRO A 89 -9.67 19.21 -6.49
C PRO A 89 -10.67 18.71 -7.54
N ARG A 90 -10.24 17.84 -8.45
CA ARG A 90 -11.04 17.26 -9.52
C ARG A 90 -10.87 15.74 -9.54
N ARG A 91 -11.92 15.03 -9.99
CA ARG A 91 -11.85 13.60 -10.29
C ARG A 91 -11.03 13.41 -11.58
N MET A 92 -9.73 13.14 -11.41
CA MET A 92 -8.83 12.83 -12.52
C MET A 92 -8.84 11.33 -12.74
N GLU A 93 -9.10 10.89 -13.96
CA GLU A 93 -9.03 9.49 -14.34
C GLU A 93 -7.59 9.10 -14.70
N ALA A 94 -7.16 7.96 -14.19
CA ALA A 94 -5.87 7.35 -14.55
C ALA A 94 -6.05 6.24 -15.62
N GLU A 95 -7.18 5.56 -15.56
CA GLU A 95 -7.71 4.63 -16.55
C GLU A 95 -9.16 5.05 -16.86
N PRO A 96 -9.75 4.67 -18.00
CA PRO A 96 -11.12 5.02 -18.32
C PRO A 96 -12.10 4.64 -17.21
N GLY A 97 -12.79 5.63 -16.65
CA GLY A 97 -13.72 5.49 -15.54
C GLY A 97 -13.08 5.32 -14.16
N VAL A 98 -11.77 5.12 -14.03
CA VAL A 98 -11.09 4.84 -12.76
C VAL A 98 -10.39 6.08 -12.22
N PRO A 99 -10.80 6.63 -11.05
CA PRO A 99 -10.13 7.78 -10.45
C PRO A 99 -8.69 7.45 -10.05
N GLY A 100 -7.77 8.40 -10.24
CA GLY A 100 -6.36 8.22 -9.92
C GLY A 100 -6.09 7.83 -8.46
N ILE A 101 -6.88 8.37 -7.50
CA ILE A 101 -6.77 7.97 -6.08
C ILE A 101 -7.07 6.48 -5.92
N PHE A 102 -8.15 5.98 -6.51
CA PHE A 102 -8.49 4.55 -6.45
C PHE A 102 -7.46 3.69 -7.19
N ALA A 103 -7.04 4.12 -8.38
CA ALA A 103 -6.06 3.41 -9.20
C ALA A 103 -4.74 3.17 -8.45
N VAL A 104 -4.16 4.23 -7.87
CA VAL A 104 -2.85 4.15 -7.19
C VAL A 104 -2.95 3.52 -5.81
N ASN A 105 -3.92 3.96 -4.99
CA ASN A 105 -3.96 3.57 -3.58
C ASN A 105 -4.53 2.16 -3.39
N VAL A 106 -5.47 1.74 -4.23
CA VAL A 106 -6.23 0.49 -4.03
C VAL A 106 -5.96 -0.53 -5.14
N LEU A 107 -6.24 -0.15 -6.39
CA LEU A 107 -6.19 -1.10 -7.50
C LEU A 107 -4.77 -1.62 -7.75
N ALA A 108 -3.76 -0.74 -7.66
CA ALA A 108 -2.37 -1.15 -7.80
C ALA A 108 -1.94 -2.10 -6.66
N ALA A 109 -2.30 -1.80 -5.40
CA ALA A 109 -2.02 -2.69 -4.28
C ALA A 109 -2.67 -4.07 -4.48
N TYR A 110 -3.94 -4.10 -4.94
CA TYR A 110 -4.63 -5.34 -5.29
C TYR A 110 -3.92 -6.11 -6.40
N ILE A 111 -3.60 -5.46 -7.54
CA ILE A 111 -2.93 -6.10 -8.67
C ILE A 111 -1.58 -6.69 -8.26
N LEU A 112 -0.78 -5.93 -7.52
CA LEU A 112 0.53 -6.39 -7.04
C LEU A 112 0.39 -7.54 -6.03
N THR A 113 -0.61 -7.50 -5.16
CA THR A 113 -0.91 -8.62 -4.25
C THR A 113 -1.19 -9.91 -5.03
N VAL A 114 -1.96 -9.83 -6.12
CA VAL A 114 -2.34 -11.01 -6.91
C VAL A 114 -1.20 -11.51 -7.80
N LEU A 115 -0.41 -10.62 -8.38
CA LEU A 115 0.55 -10.96 -9.44
C LEU A 115 1.98 -11.17 -8.95
N ILE A 116 2.38 -10.63 -7.82
CA ILE A 116 3.71 -10.91 -7.25
C ILE A 116 3.69 -12.31 -6.65
N ASP A 117 4.77 -13.07 -6.88
CA ASP A 117 4.98 -14.37 -6.25
C ASP A 117 4.77 -14.25 -4.75
N ARG A 118 3.84 -15.04 -4.21
CA ARG A 118 3.27 -14.87 -2.87
C ARG A 118 4.36 -14.73 -1.80
N PRO A 119 4.49 -13.55 -1.16
CA PRO A 119 5.48 -13.32 -0.11
C PRO A 119 4.99 -13.93 1.22
N GLY A 120 5.86 -14.01 2.20
CA GLY A 120 5.47 -14.39 3.56
C GLY A 120 4.69 -13.30 4.32
N ARG A 121 4.89 -12.03 3.92
CA ARG A 121 4.26 -10.87 4.59
C ARG A 121 3.79 -9.82 3.59
N LEU A 122 2.60 -9.28 3.83
CA LEU A 122 2.03 -8.15 3.10
C LEU A 122 1.69 -7.03 4.08
N VAL A 123 2.16 -5.83 3.78
CA VAL A 123 1.97 -4.65 4.62
C VAL A 123 1.27 -3.57 3.80
N TYR A 124 0.09 -3.12 4.25
CA TYR A 124 -0.70 -2.10 3.57
C TYR A 124 -0.68 -0.79 4.36
N VAL A 125 -0.18 0.27 3.73
CA VAL A 125 -0.11 1.59 4.37
C VAL A 125 -1.41 2.35 4.19
N SER A 126 -2.21 2.34 5.25
CA SER A 126 -3.47 3.07 5.35
C SER A 126 -3.26 4.48 5.93
N SER A 127 -4.27 5.03 6.60
CA SER A 127 -4.27 6.33 7.27
C SER A 127 -5.38 6.39 8.31
N GLY A 128 -5.20 7.12 9.39
CA GLY A 128 -6.24 7.38 10.39
C GLY A 128 -7.52 8.02 9.83
N THR A 129 -7.47 8.62 8.65
CA THR A 129 -8.65 9.19 7.97
C THR A 129 -9.74 8.15 7.67
N HIS A 130 -9.40 6.86 7.60
CA HIS A 130 -10.36 5.79 7.31
C HIS A 130 -11.39 5.56 8.44
N HIS A 131 -11.11 5.99 9.67
CA HIS A 131 -11.99 5.71 10.82
C HIS A 131 -13.40 6.29 10.67
N GLY A 132 -13.52 7.48 10.08
CA GLY A 132 -14.80 8.19 9.91
C GLY A 132 -15.57 7.84 8.63
N VAL A 133 -15.13 6.85 7.86
CA VAL A 133 -15.66 6.57 6.53
C VAL A 133 -16.71 5.45 6.55
N ARG A 134 -17.74 5.60 5.68
CA ARG A 134 -18.59 4.50 5.24
C ARG A 134 -18.38 4.28 3.75
N PRO A 135 -17.92 3.09 3.32
CA PRO A 135 -17.65 2.83 1.92
C PRO A 135 -18.96 2.84 1.12
N ARG A 136 -18.89 3.34 -0.10
CA ARG A 136 -19.99 3.35 -1.05
C ARG A 136 -19.66 2.36 -2.16
N MET A 137 -19.92 1.08 -1.86
CA MET A 137 -19.62 -0.02 -2.80
C MET A 137 -20.42 0.11 -4.10
N ASP A 138 -21.65 0.68 -4.02
CA ASP A 138 -22.48 1.01 -5.17
C ASP A 138 -21.94 2.16 -6.06
N ASP A 139 -20.93 2.88 -5.58
CA ASP A 139 -20.27 3.98 -6.30
C ASP A 139 -18.77 4.08 -5.91
N LEU A 140 -18.10 2.96 -5.90
CA LEU A 140 -16.67 2.80 -5.56
C LEU A 140 -15.77 3.75 -6.37
N LEU A 141 -16.12 4.01 -7.63
CA LEU A 141 -15.37 4.82 -8.56
C LEU A 141 -15.82 6.28 -8.62
N TRP A 142 -16.70 6.73 -7.72
CA TRP A 142 -17.17 8.12 -7.69
C TRP A 142 -17.80 8.59 -9.02
N ALA A 143 -18.57 7.73 -9.66
CA ALA A 143 -19.22 8.01 -10.93
C ALA A 143 -20.57 8.72 -10.77
N LYS A 144 -21.24 8.52 -9.62
CA LYS A 144 -22.62 8.96 -9.38
C LYS A 144 -22.73 10.16 -8.43
N ARG A 145 -21.75 10.41 -7.60
CA ARG A 145 -21.73 11.46 -6.56
C ARG A 145 -20.73 12.56 -6.85
N ALA A 146 -20.94 13.74 -6.24
CA ALA A 146 -20.01 14.85 -6.34
C ALA A 146 -18.62 14.46 -5.81
N TRP A 147 -17.55 14.84 -6.53
CA TRP A 147 -16.20 14.54 -6.16
C TRP A 147 -15.75 15.28 -4.89
N SER A 148 -15.13 14.54 -4.00
CA SER A 148 -14.39 15.07 -2.86
C SER A 148 -13.06 14.32 -2.76
N GLY A 149 -11.95 14.99 -3.03
CA GLY A 149 -10.62 14.40 -2.97
C GLY A 149 -10.30 13.86 -1.58
N PHE A 150 -10.72 14.56 -0.51
CA PHE A 150 -10.54 14.10 0.86
C PHE A 150 -11.32 12.81 1.15
N SER A 151 -12.60 12.77 0.77
CA SER A 151 -13.44 11.59 1.00
C SER A 151 -12.96 10.40 0.16
N ALA A 152 -12.59 10.63 -1.11
CA ALA A 152 -12.04 9.59 -1.98
C ALA A 152 -10.73 9.01 -1.42
N TYR A 153 -9.86 9.87 -0.87
CA TYR A 153 -8.65 9.43 -0.19
C TYR A 153 -8.98 8.63 1.08
N ALA A 154 -9.85 9.13 1.93
CA ALA A 154 -10.22 8.46 3.18
C ALA A 154 -10.88 7.08 2.91
N GLU A 155 -11.73 6.98 1.90
CA GLU A 155 -12.28 5.71 1.43
C GLU A 155 -11.18 4.78 0.90
N SER A 156 -10.25 5.28 0.08
CA SER A 156 -9.14 4.46 -0.42
C SER A 156 -8.31 3.86 0.72
N LYS A 157 -8.18 4.60 1.83
CA LYS A 157 -7.44 4.13 3.02
C LYS A 157 -8.23 3.11 3.84
N LEU A 158 -9.55 3.13 3.81
CA LEU A 158 -10.36 2.03 4.32
C LEU A 158 -10.22 0.78 3.43
N TYR A 159 -10.17 0.95 2.11
CA TYR A 159 -10.00 -0.16 1.18
C TYR A 159 -8.64 -0.86 1.34
N ASP A 160 -7.58 -0.13 1.69
CA ASP A 160 -6.29 -0.75 2.06
C ASP A 160 -6.43 -1.70 3.27
N VAL A 161 -7.21 -1.32 4.28
CA VAL A 161 -7.47 -2.18 5.46
C VAL A 161 -8.33 -3.38 5.07
N LEU A 162 -9.37 -3.17 4.25
CA LEU A 162 -10.22 -4.25 3.73
C LEU A 162 -9.40 -5.27 2.92
N LEU A 163 -8.50 -4.81 2.05
CA LEU A 163 -7.59 -5.69 1.29
C LEU A 163 -6.69 -6.50 2.23
N ALA A 164 -6.07 -5.84 3.21
CA ALA A 164 -5.20 -6.52 4.18
C ALA A 164 -5.94 -7.63 4.93
N PHE A 165 -7.16 -7.36 5.38
CA PHE A 165 -7.97 -8.31 6.15
C PHE A 165 -8.55 -9.44 5.27
N ALA A 166 -8.96 -9.12 4.05
CA ALA A 166 -9.41 -10.12 3.08
C ALA A 166 -8.30 -11.12 2.74
N VAL A 167 -7.08 -10.62 2.50
CA VAL A 167 -5.91 -11.47 2.24
C VAL A 167 -5.55 -12.31 3.46
N ALA A 168 -5.53 -11.73 4.67
CA ALA A 168 -5.29 -12.46 5.92
C ALA A 168 -6.28 -13.60 6.13
N ARG A 169 -7.53 -13.38 5.73
CA ARG A 169 -8.59 -14.39 5.82
C ARG A 169 -8.44 -15.51 4.78
N ARG A 170 -8.04 -15.16 3.56
CA ARG A 170 -7.94 -16.10 2.42
C ARG A 170 -6.61 -16.86 2.38
N TRP A 171 -5.50 -16.19 2.62
CA TRP A 171 -4.15 -16.77 2.51
C TRP A 171 -3.57 -17.06 3.90
N LYS A 172 -3.73 -18.30 4.36
CA LYS A 172 -3.32 -18.71 5.71
C LYS A 172 -1.81 -18.80 5.90
N ASP A 173 -1.07 -18.87 4.81
CA ASP A 173 0.40 -18.91 4.74
C ASP A 173 1.03 -17.51 4.65
N VAL A 174 0.23 -16.44 4.57
CA VAL A 174 0.68 -15.06 4.46
C VAL A 174 0.24 -14.24 5.67
N ARG A 175 1.15 -13.52 6.26
CA ARG A 175 0.85 -12.51 7.28
C ARG A 175 0.51 -11.20 6.60
N SER A 176 -0.76 -10.85 6.60
CA SER A 176 -1.26 -9.64 5.94
C SER A 176 -1.81 -8.67 6.97
N ASN A 177 -1.22 -7.48 7.05
CA ASN A 177 -1.56 -6.47 8.04
C ASN A 177 -1.63 -5.08 7.41
N ALA A 178 -2.41 -4.19 8.03
CA ALA A 178 -2.46 -2.79 7.67
C ALA A 178 -1.92 -1.91 8.81
N LEU A 179 -1.51 -0.70 8.47
CA LEU A 179 -1.05 0.28 9.43
C LEU A 179 -1.44 1.70 9.01
N GLU A 180 -1.38 2.63 9.96
CA GLU A 180 -1.33 4.05 9.69
C GLU A 180 0.01 4.63 10.19
N PRO A 181 0.62 5.55 9.41
CA PRO A 181 1.91 6.14 9.76
C PRO A 181 1.79 7.34 10.71
N GLY A 182 0.58 7.81 11.02
CA GLY A 182 0.33 9.10 11.62
C GLY A 182 0.21 10.23 10.59
N TRP A 183 0.00 11.45 11.08
CA TRP A 183 0.04 12.66 10.25
C TRP A 183 1.44 13.27 10.34
N VAL A 184 2.31 12.87 9.43
CA VAL A 184 3.75 13.16 9.44
C VAL A 184 4.15 14.22 8.41
N PRO A 185 5.21 15.02 8.66
CA PRO A 185 5.65 16.13 7.80
C PRO A 185 6.35 15.66 6.52
N THR A 186 5.56 15.04 5.63
CA THR A 186 5.94 14.66 4.27
C THR A 186 5.36 15.66 3.26
N LYS A 187 5.70 15.51 1.98
CA LYS A 187 5.05 16.30 0.90
C LYS A 187 3.53 16.16 0.90
N MET A 188 3.01 15.00 1.31
CA MET A 188 1.56 14.74 1.41
C MET A 188 0.97 15.38 2.67
N GLY A 189 1.59 15.17 3.82
CA GLY A 189 1.10 15.67 5.11
C GLY A 189 1.26 17.18 5.29
N GLY A 190 2.29 17.76 4.67
CA GLY A 190 2.63 19.17 4.80
C GLY A 190 3.54 19.47 6.01
N PRO A 191 4.15 20.67 6.05
CA PRO A 191 5.16 20.98 7.06
C PRO A 191 4.61 21.16 8.48
N SER A 192 3.29 21.37 8.62
CA SER A 192 2.62 21.53 9.92
C SER A 192 2.12 20.22 10.52
N ALA A 193 2.41 19.08 9.90
CA ALA A 193 2.01 17.78 10.44
C ALA A 193 2.74 17.52 11.77
N PRO A 194 2.00 17.12 12.83
CA PRO A 194 2.52 17.13 14.20
C PRO A 194 3.27 15.86 14.60
N ASP A 195 3.08 14.74 13.85
CA ASP A 195 3.59 13.45 14.27
C ASP A 195 5.07 13.27 13.87
N ASP A 196 5.78 12.43 14.61
CA ASP A 196 7.19 12.16 14.37
C ASP A 196 7.40 11.43 13.03
N LEU A 197 8.22 12.02 12.18
CA LEU A 197 8.46 11.52 10.83
C LEU A 197 9.14 10.13 10.82
N HIS A 198 10.05 9.88 11.77
CA HIS A 198 10.73 8.59 11.87
C HIS A 198 9.74 7.48 12.28
N GLN A 199 8.90 7.74 13.27
CA GLN A 199 7.85 6.80 13.68
C GLN A 199 6.91 6.42 12.52
N GLY A 200 6.70 7.34 11.56
CA GLY A 200 5.88 7.08 10.38
C GLY A 200 6.39 5.95 9.48
N CYS A 201 7.69 5.64 9.49
CA CYS A 201 8.24 4.54 8.67
C CYS A 201 8.56 3.27 9.48
N VAL A 202 8.78 3.37 10.78
CA VAL A 202 9.22 2.25 11.62
C VAL A 202 8.23 1.09 11.61
N THR A 203 6.93 1.38 11.71
CA THR A 203 5.90 0.32 11.74
C THR A 203 5.87 -0.49 10.43
N GLN A 204 6.16 0.14 9.28
CA GLN A 204 6.25 -0.55 7.99
C GLN A 204 7.38 -1.58 7.98
N ALA A 205 8.58 -1.16 8.38
CA ALA A 205 9.77 -2.03 8.45
C ALA A 205 9.57 -3.15 9.48
N TRP A 206 9.02 -2.82 10.66
CA TRP A 206 8.76 -3.77 11.72
C TRP A 206 7.76 -4.86 11.31
N LEU A 207 6.63 -4.53 10.68
CA LEU A 207 5.67 -5.51 10.14
C LEU A 207 6.29 -6.38 9.05
N ALA A 208 7.21 -5.82 8.26
CA ALA A 208 7.84 -6.54 7.16
C ALA A 208 8.89 -7.57 7.62
N THR A 209 9.60 -7.32 8.73
CA THR A 209 10.80 -8.11 9.04
C THR A 209 10.95 -8.57 10.49
N SER A 210 10.25 -7.96 11.46
CA SER A 210 10.43 -8.28 12.87
C SER A 210 9.92 -9.68 13.23
N GLU A 211 10.62 -10.32 14.16
CA GLU A 211 10.22 -11.59 14.78
C GLU A 211 9.37 -11.40 16.05
N ASP A 212 9.08 -10.15 16.42
CA ASP A 212 8.12 -9.80 17.47
C ASP A 212 6.78 -10.51 17.22
N GLU A 213 6.17 -11.04 18.28
CA GLU A 213 4.91 -11.80 18.21
C GLU A 213 3.78 -10.98 17.56
N LEU A 214 3.69 -9.69 17.89
CA LEU A 214 2.70 -8.79 17.28
C LEU A 214 2.96 -8.55 15.78
N ALA A 215 4.22 -8.40 15.37
CA ALA A 215 4.57 -8.26 13.94
C ALA A 215 4.28 -9.53 13.15
N ARG A 216 4.32 -10.69 13.81
CA ARG A 216 4.04 -12.01 13.23
C ARG A 216 2.54 -12.35 13.21
N SER A 217 1.69 -11.50 13.74
CA SER A 217 0.23 -11.66 13.64
C SER A 217 -0.26 -11.44 12.20
N THR A 218 -1.52 -11.76 11.94
CA THR A 218 -2.20 -11.51 10.65
C THR A 218 -3.60 -10.95 10.86
N GLY A 219 -4.08 -10.10 9.96
CA GLY A 219 -5.37 -9.45 10.07
C GLY A 219 -5.39 -8.33 11.12
N GLY A 220 -4.22 -7.77 11.44
CA GLY A 220 -4.07 -6.67 12.38
C GLY A 220 -4.04 -5.30 11.69
N TYR A 221 -4.38 -4.28 12.49
CA TYR A 221 -4.18 -2.88 12.17
C TYR A 221 -3.30 -2.22 13.23
N PHE A 222 -2.29 -1.46 12.82
CA PHE A 222 -1.24 -1.00 13.70
C PHE A 222 -0.99 0.52 13.59
N TYR A 223 -0.62 1.11 14.72
CA TYR A 223 -0.10 2.46 14.82
C TYR A 223 1.10 2.47 15.78
N HIS A 224 2.25 2.98 15.34
CA HIS A 224 3.50 3.01 16.12
C HIS A 224 3.82 1.65 16.76
N GLN A 225 3.81 0.57 15.96
CA GLN A 225 4.09 -0.82 16.37
C GLN A 225 3.12 -1.40 17.41
N ARG A 226 1.99 -0.74 17.65
CA ARG A 226 0.96 -1.19 18.60
C ARG A 226 -0.33 -1.51 17.86
N PRO A 227 -1.06 -2.56 18.25
CA PRO A 227 -2.38 -2.82 17.73
C PRO A 227 -3.32 -1.65 18.00
N ARG A 228 -4.11 -1.31 16.99
CA ARG A 228 -5.15 -0.29 17.07
C ARG A 228 -6.43 -0.82 16.43
N ALA A 229 -7.59 -0.48 16.98
CA ALA A 229 -8.85 -0.85 16.39
C ALA A 229 -9.05 -0.09 15.07
N PRO A 230 -9.29 -0.75 13.93
CA PRO A 230 -9.62 -0.06 12.69
C PRO A 230 -11.09 0.36 12.67
N ASN A 231 -11.52 0.97 11.57
CA ASN A 231 -12.95 1.10 11.27
C ASN A 231 -13.62 -0.29 11.30
N ARG A 232 -14.71 -0.43 12.06
CA ARG A 232 -15.40 -1.72 12.26
C ARG A 232 -15.85 -2.39 10.96
N ILE A 233 -16.13 -1.59 9.91
CA ILE A 233 -16.50 -2.08 8.59
C ILE A 233 -15.38 -2.92 7.95
N ALA A 234 -14.13 -2.68 8.31
CA ALA A 234 -13.01 -3.46 7.77
C ALA A 234 -13.10 -4.97 8.09
N SER A 235 -13.83 -5.35 9.14
CA SER A 235 -14.06 -6.74 9.53
C SER A 235 -15.29 -7.38 8.85
N ASP A 236 -16.06 -6.62 8.04
CA ASP A 236 -17.21 -7.16 7.31
C ASP A 236 -16.72 -7.96 6.09
N VAL A 237 -16.92 -9.28 6.17
CA VAL A 237 -16.50 -10.23 5.13
C VAL A 237 -17.19 -9.96 3.79
N ASN A 238 -18.46 -9.55 3.80
CA ASN A 238 -19.19 -9.30 2.55
C ASN A 238 -18.61 -8.08 1.82
N ILE A 239 -18.28 -7.02 2.55
CA ILE A 239 -17.66 -5.82 1.99
C ILE A 239 -16.24 -6.12 1.48
N GLN A 240 -15.48 -6.98 2.19
CA GLN A 240 -14.17 -7.45 1.73
C GLN A 240 -14.30 -8.20 0.39
N GLU A 241 -15.26 -9.12 0.28
CA GLU A 241 -15.48 -9.89 -0.95
C GLU A 241 -15.96 -9.02 -2.10
N GLU A 242 -16.86 -8.08 -1.84
CA GLU A 242 -17.33 -7.13 -2.84
C GLU A 242 -16.20 -6.27 -3.38
N LEU A 243 -15.30 -5.78 -2.51
CA LEU A 243 -14.11 -5.03 -2.93
C LEU A 243 -13.17 -5.89 -3.80
N LEU A 244 -12.89 -7.13 -3.38
CA LEU A 244 -12.05 -8.04 -4.15
C LEU A 244 -12.64 -8.34 -5.52
N ALA A 245 -13.95 -8.61 -5.59
CA ALA A 245 -14.65 -8.88 -6.83
C ALA A 245 -14.59 -7.68 -7.79
N GLU A 246 -14.81 -6.46 -7.26
CA GLU A 246 -14.79 -5.24 -8.06
C GLU A 246 -13.37 -4.89 -8.54
N CYS A 247 -12.34 -5.04 -7.70
CA CYS A 247 -10.95 -4.91 -8.13
C CYS A 247 -10.59 -5.95 -9.20
N GLY A 248 -11.06 -7.19 -9.04
CA GLY A 248 -10.87 -8.24 -10.02
C GLY A 248 -11.54 -7.92 -11.36
N ARG A 249 -12.78 -7.42 -11.32
CA ARG A 249 -13.53 -6.99 -12.51
C ARG A 249 -12.84 -5.84 -13.25
N ILE A 250 -12.41 -4.80 -12.52
CA ILE A 250 -11.75 -3.61 -13.10
C ILE A 250 -10.40 -3.99 -13.71
N SER A 251 -9.59 -4.77 -13.02
CA SER A 251 -8.22 -5.14 -13.46
C SER A 251 -8.19 -6.29 -14.49
N GLY A 252 -9.26 -7.08 -14.58
CA GLY A 252 -9.26 -8.34 -15.30
C GLY A 252 -8.37 -9.43 -14.65
N ILE A 253 -8.08 -9.31 -13.33
CA ILE A 253 -7.17 -10.20 -12.59
C ILE A 253 -7.91 -10.68 -11.33
N PRO A 254 -8.50 -11.87 -11.32
CA PRO A 254 -9.17 -12.38 -10.12
C PRO A 254 -8.17 -12.81 -9.05
N LEU A 255 -8.48 -12.55 -7.78
CA LEU A 255 -7.73 -13.11 -6.65
C LEU A 255 -8.11 -14.60 -6.52
N THR A 256 -7.17 -15.48 -6.77
CA THR A 256 -7.30 -16.93 -6.54
C THR A 256 -6.86 -17.29 -5.11
N ASN A 257 -7.38 -18.39 -4.57
CA ASN A 257 -7.05 -18.90 -3.24
C ASN A 257 -5.62 -19.42 -3.15
#